data_8778327756edf7fd287ad8da7f6dd24e
#
_entry.id   8778327756edf7fd287ad8da7f6dd24e
#
_cell.length_a   1.000
_cell.length_b   1.000
_cell.length_c   1.000
_cell.angle_alpha   90.00
_cell.angle_beta   90.00
_cell.angle_gamma   90.00
#
_symmetry.space_group_name_H-M   'P 1'
#
loop_
_entity.id
_entity.type
_entity.pdbx_description
1 polymer ?
#
loop_
_entity_poly.entity_id
_entity_poly.type
_entity_poly.pdbx_seq_one_letter_code
_entity_poly.pdbx_strand_id
1 'polypeptide(L)'
;MSRNKINIKRKYGLTVKDILDFRDRARAELDTLVNSEELLIELAKKKEKAYDTALVLAERLHEKRTAAAAELERRVKETLEFLDMPKVVFYASINERTEDGKKKLNPIGIDEIEFFISANRGAEPQSIAKIASGGELARIMLALKSVIADKDGIMTVIFDEIDAGVSGKTARKIGIKMRSLSNTSQLLCVTHSAQIASLAHTHYLIKKSDVEGKTESSLTPLDREGRICELSRILGGINVTESQRAAAIDMLSENE
;
A
#
# COMPACT_ATOMS: atom_id res chain seq x y z
N MET A 1 -26.63 80.00 -16.70
CA MET A 1 -26.46 78.54 -16.51
C MET A 1 -25.86 78.29 -15.15
N SER A 2 -26.46 77.41 -14.33
CA SER A 2 -25.97 77.17 -12.95
C SER A 2 -24.59 76.48 -12.95
N ARG A 3 -23.68 76.91 -12.07
CA ARG A 3 -22.33 76.39 -11.83
C ARG A 3 -22.31 74.85 -11.72
N ASN A 4 -23.37 74.29 -11.16
CA ASN A 4 -23.53 72.82 -11.04
C ASN A 4 -23.67 72.10 -12.39
N LYS A 5 -24.34 72.67 -13.39
CA LYS A 5 -24.47 72.04 -14.73
C LYS A 5 -23.12 71.95 -15.50
N ILE A 6 -22.25 72.94 -15.27
CA ILE A 6 -20.92 72.96 -15.91
C ILE A 6 -19.99 71.93 -15.25
N ASN A 7 -20.06 71.76 -13.92
CA ASN A 7 -19.26 70.76 -13.22
C ASN A 7 -19.67 69.30 -13.55
N ILE A 8 -20.96 69.04 -13.66
CA ILE A 8 -21.46 67.71 -14.05
C ILE A 8 -21.04 67.34 -15.46
N LYS A 9 -21.16 68.25 -16.41
CA LYS A 9 -20.72 68.04 -17.80
C LYS A 9 -19.22 67.79 -17.90
N ARG A 10 -18.42 68.51 -17.13
CA ARG A 10 -16.94 68.38 -17.13
C ARG A 10 -16.49 67.06 -16.54
N LYS A 11 -17.24 66.49 -15.61
CA LYS A 11 -16.85 65.27 -14.82
C LYS A 11 -17.40 64.00 -15.49
N TYR A 12 -18.60 64.05 -16.07
CA TYR A 12 -19.34 62.84 -16.47
C TYR A 12 -19.69 62.78 -17.96
N GLY A 13 -19.43 63.85 -18.77
CA GLY A 13 -19.66 63.90 -20.20
C GLY A 13 -20.16 65.26 -20.71
N LEU A 14 -19.88 65.57 -22.01
CA LEU A 14 -20.18 66.85 -22.57
C LEU A 14 -21.65 67.05 -22.93
N THR A 15 -22.36 65.96 -23.19
CA THR A 15 -23.81 65.99 -23.52
C THR A 15 -24.64 65.37 -22.38
N VAL A 16 -25.95 65.65 -22.40
CA VAL A 16 -26.88 65.00 -21.44
C VAL A 16 -26.91 63.50 -21.63
N LYS A 17 -26.74 63.03 -22.88
CA LYS A 17 -26.70 61.62 -23.21
C LYS A 17 -25.49 60.96 -22.56
N ASP A 18 -24.29 61.56 -22.67
CA ASP A 18 -23.06 61.00 -22.07
C ASP A 18 -23.18 60.87 -20.53
N ILE A 19 -23.85 61.81 -19.86
CA ILE A 19 -24.08 61.78 -18.39
C ILE A 19 -25.05 60.65 -18.03
N LEU A 20 -26.10 60.43 -18.83
CA LEU A 20 -27.04 59.35 -18.61
C LEU A 20 -26.38 57.99 -18.83
N ASP A 21 -25.62 57.86 -19.91
CA ASP A 21 -24.85 56.63 -20.21
C ASP A 21 -23.80 56.33 -19.12
N PHE A 22 -23.15 57.36 -18.56
CA PHE A 22 -22.27 57.20 -17.41
C PHE A 22 -23.00 56.71 -16.15
N ARG A 23 -24.16 57.33 -15.84
CA ARG A 23 -25.00 56.94 -14.71
C ARG A 23 -25.42 55.46 -14.84
N ASP A 24 -25.88 55.07 -16.03
CA ASP A 24 -26.40 53.73 -16.25
C ASP A 24 -25.29 52.67 -16.19
N ARG A 25 -24.09 53.00 -16.69
CA ARG A 25 -22.90 52.15 -16.51
C ARG A 25 -22.48 52.04 -15.04
N ALA A 26 -22.37 53.18 -14.31
CA ALA A 26 -22.01 53.21 -12.93
C ALA A 26 -23.04 52.47 -12.03
N ARG A 27 -24.31 52.55 -12.40
CA ARG A 27 -25.37 51.79 -11.71
C ARG A 27 -25.24 50.29 -11.97
N ALA A 28 -25.03 49.89 -13.19
CA ALA A 28 -24.81 48.47 -13.52
C ALA A 28 -23.55 47.89 -12.83
N GLU A 29 -22.47 48.68 -12.76
CA GLU A 29 -21.26 48.31 -12.02
C GLU A 29 -21.51 48.18 -10.51
N LEU A 30 -22.22 49.12 -9.91
CA LEU A 30 -22.62 49.06 -8.51
C LEU A 30 -23.50 47.85 -8.21
N ASP A 31 -24.52 47.58 -9.04
CA ASP A 31 -25.39 46.41 -8.88
C ASP A 31 -24.59 45.11 -8.99
N THR A 32 -23.59 45.05 -9.90
CA THR A 32 -22.71 43.90 -10.03
C THR A 32 -21.84 43.71 -8.79
N LEU A 33 -21.30 44.79 -8.22
CA LEU A 33 -20.47 44.72 -6.99
C LEU A 33 -21.30 44.29 -5.77
N VAL A 34 -22.49 44.86 -5.56
CA VAL A 34 -23.39 44.50 -4.46
C VAL A 34 -23.83 43.05 -4.56
N ASN A 35 -24.24 42.60 -5.77
CA ASN A 35 -24.61 41.20 -5.99
C ASN A 35 -23.42 40.26 -5.78
N SER A 36 -22.18 40.69 -6.09
CA SER A 36 -20.97 39.91 -5.85
C SER A 36 -20.68 39.72 -4.36
N GLU A 37 -20.88 40.75 -3.53
CA GLU A 37 -20.70 40.66 -2.09
C GLU A 37 -21.71 39.69 -1.45
N GLU A 38 -23.00 39.82 -1.82
CA GLU A 38 -24.04 38.91 -1.34
C GLU A 38 -23.74 37.44 -1.76
N LEU A 39 -23.34 37.24 -3.02
CA LEU A 39 -22.95 35.93 -3.54
C LEU A 39 -21.74 35.34 -2.79
N LEU A 40 -20.72 36.15 -2.49
CA LEU A 40 -19.56 35.74 -1.71
C LEU A 40 -19.94 35.26 -0.30
N ILE A 41 -20.84 35.99 0.37
CA ILE A 41 -21.35 35.63 1.69
C ILE A 41 -22.13 34.30 1.62
N GLU A 42 -22.98 34.14 0.61
CA GLU A 42 -23.72 32.88 0.41
C GLU A 42 -22.79 31.70 0.12
N LEU A 43 -21.81 31.88 -0.76
CA LEU A 43 -20.83 30.85 -1.08
C LEU A 43 -19.95 30.49 0.12
N ALA A 44 -19.55 31.48 0.93
CA ALA A 44 -18.82 31.23 2.17
C ALA A 44 -19.62 30.36 3.15
N LYS A 45 -20.90 30.66 3.35
CA LYS A 45 -21.81 29.85 4.18
C LYS A 45 -22.00 28.44 3.64
N LYS A 46 -22.17 28.31 2.31
CA LYS A 46 -22.28 26.98 1.66
C LYS A 46 -21.00 26.17 1.82
N LYS A 47 -19.84 26.82 1.64
CA LYS A 47 -18.51 26.18 1.83
C LYS A 47 -18.34 25.70 3.27
N GLU A 48 -18.66 26.52 4.25
CA GLU A 48 -18.56 26.17 5.67
C GLU A 48 -19.46 24.97 6.03
N LYS A 49 -20.72 25.02 5.62
CA LYS A 49 -21.66 23.89 5.83
C LYS A 49 -21.20 22.60 5.12
N ALA A 50 -20.65 22.70 3.93
CA ALA A 50 -20.10 21.55 3.21
C ALA A 50 -18.86 20.99 3.92
N TYR A 51 -17.98 21.86 4.41
CA TYR A 51 -16.81 21.49 5.21
C TYR A 51 -17.21 20.75 6.48
N ASP A 52 -18.16 21.27 7.26
CA ASP A 52 -18.62 20.64 8.51
C ASP A 52 -19.23 19.25 8.23
N THR A 53 -20.03 19.13 7.17
CA THR A 53 -20.61 17.85 6.79
C THR A 53 -19.52 16.83 6.38
N ALA A 54 -18.54 17.27 5.61
CA ALA A 54 -17.42 16.42 5.19
C ALA A 54 -16.52 16.06 6.38
N LEU A 55 -16.33 16.98 7.33
CA LEU A 55 -15.53 16.76 8.53
C LEU A 55 -16.12 15.64 9.40
N VAL A 56 -17.42 15.65 9.65
CA VAL A 56 -18.09 14.58 10.41
C VAL A 56 -17.89 13.21 9.76
N LEU A 57 -17.96 13.14 8.42
CA LEU A 57 -17.71 11.89 7.70
C LEU A 57 -16.25 11.46 7.79
N ALA A 58 -15.32 12.41 7.70
CA ALA A 58 -13.89 12.15 7.79
C ALA A 58 -13.46 11.69 9.20
N GLU A 59 -14.07 12.24 10.26
CA GLU A 59 -13.86 11.80 11.65
C GLU A 59 -14.35 10.36 11.86
N ARG A 60 -15.53 10.03 11.36
CA ARG A 60 -16.03 8.64 11.38
C ARG A 60 -15.12 7.67 10.60
N LEU A 61 -14.51 8.14 9.52
CA LEU A 61 -13.53 7.35 8.75
C LEU A 61 -12.24 7.16 9.56
N HIS A 62 -11.76 8.21 10.23
CA HIS A 62 -10.61 8.16 11.14
C HIS A 62 -10.80 7.10 12.25
N GLU A 63 -11.94 7.13 12.93
CA GLU A 63 -12.27 6.13 13.96
C GLU A 63 -12.24 4.69 13.42
N LYS A 64 -12.84 4.47 12.26
CA LYS A 64 -12.83 3.14 11.61
C LYS A 64 -11.42 2.71 11.22
N ARG A 65 -10.60 3.61 10.71
CA ARG A 65 -9.20 3.32 10.34
C ARG A 65 -8.35 3.00 11.56
N THR A 66 -8.53 3.74 12.65
CA THR A 66 -7.83 3.48 13.91
C THR A 66 -8.18 2.10 14.47
N ALA A 67 -9.45 1.72 14.46
CA ALA A 67 -9.88 0.40 14.87
C ALA A 67 -9.33 -0.72 13.95
N ALA A 68 -9.37 -0.49 12.64
CA ALA A 68 -8.82 -1.44 11.65
C ALA A 68 -7.30 -1.58 11.75
N ALA A 69 -6.58 -0.49 12.04
CA ALA A 69 -5.14 -0.49 12.27
C ALA A 69 -4.75 -1.38 13.47
N ALA A 70 -5.44 -1.21 14.59
CA ALA A 70 -5.20 -2.03 15.78
C ALA A 70 -5.41 -3.53 15.52
N GLU A 71 -6.45 -3.89 14.78
CA GLU A 71 -6.70 -5.29 14.40
C GLU A 71 -5.66 -5.81 13.40
N LEU A 72 -5.25 -4.98 12.44
CA LEU A 72 -4.17 -5.30 11.49
C LEU A 72 -2.85 -5.58 12.24
N GLU A 73 -2.46 -4.68 13.13
CA GLU A 73 -1.25 -4.82 13.96
C GLU A 73 -1.25 -6.12 14.78
N ARG A 74 -2.37 -6.43 15.42
CA ARG A 74 -2.53 -7.66 16.19
C ARG A 74 -2.32 -8.91 15.32
N ARG A 75 -3.00 -8.99 14.17
CA ARG A 75 -2.93 -10.14 13.26
C ARG A 75 -1.55 -10.28 12.60
N VAL A 76 -0.93 -9.17 12.21
CA VAL A 76 0.43 -9.17 11.65
C VAL A 76 1.42 -9.66 12.70
N LYS A 77 1.32 -9.18 13.94
CA LYS A 77 2.15 -9.64 15.06
C LYS A 77 2.05 -11.15 15.27
N GLU A 78 0.84 -11.70 15.34
CA GLU A 78 0.62 -13.15 15.48
C GLU A 78 1.25 -13.94 14.33
N THR A 79 1.15 -13.42 13.11
CA THR A 79 1.78 -14.06 11.95
C THR A 79 3.31 -13.97 12.00
N LEU A 80 3.87 -12.84 12.42
CA LEU A 80 5.31 -12.69 12.61
C LEU A 80 5.86 -13.62 13.71
N GLU A 81 5.15 -13.78 14.81
CA GLU A 81 5.49 -14.74 15.86
C GLU A 81 5.49 -16.18 15.34
N PHE A 82 4.48 -16.54 14.52
CA PHE A 82 4.45 -17.85 13.85
C PHE A 82 5.66 -18.05 12.92
N LEU A 83 6.13 -17.00 12.24
CA LEU A 83 7.29 -17.02 11.35
C LEU A 83 8.65 -16.92 12.08
N ASP A 84 8.67 -17.14 13.40
CA ASP A 84 9.87 -17.03 14.27
C ASP A 84 10.49 -15.62 14.28
N MET A 85 9.67 -14.58 14.14
CA MET A 85 10.07 -13.17 14.17
C MET A 85 9.42 -12.39 15.35
N PRO A 86 9.48 -12.85 16.60
CA PRO A 86 8.74 -12.26 17.73
C PRO A 86 9.29 -10.90 18.18
N LYS A 87 10.46 -10.50 17.69
CA LYS A 87 11.09 -9.20 18.01
C LYS A 87 10.68 -8.08 17.08
N VAL A 88 10.14 -8.43 15.92
CA VAL A 88 9.68 -7.45 14.92
C VAL A 88 8.39 -6.81 15.40
N VAL A 89 8.36 -5.50 15.36
CA VAL A 89 7.16 -4.70 15.68
C VAL A 89 6.68 -4.02 14.43
N PHE A 90 5.44 -4.28 14.06
CA PHE A 90 4.72 -3.58 12.99
C PHE A 90 3.67 -2.68 13.61
N TYR A 91 3.54 -1.46 13.11
CA TYR A 91 2.43 -0.57 13.48
C TYR A 91 2.05 0.36 12.32
N ALA A 92 0.80 0.83 12.35
CA ALA A 92 0.23 1.80 11.43
C ALA A 92 0.14 3.16 12.11
N SER A 93 0.92 4.12 11.64
CA SER A 93 0.80 5.52 12.09
C SER A 93 -0.36 6.16 11.37
N ILE A 94 -1.33 6.69 12.11
CA ILE A 94 -2.48 7.42 11.58
C ILE A 94 -2.47 8.81 12.18
N ASN A 95 -2.06 9.81 11.40
CA ASN A 95 -1.94 11.19 11.83
C ASN A 95 -3.00 12.04 11.14
N GLU A 96 -3.66 12.93 11.88
CA GLU A 96 -4.55 13.91 11.28
C GLU A 96 -3.75 15.03 10.62
N ARG A 97 -4.09 15.35 9.37
CA ARG A 97 -3.53 16.50 8.67
C ARG A 97 -4.16 17.77 9.16
N THR A 98 -3.33 18.75 9.49
CA THR A 98 -3.78 20.08 9.91
C THR A 98 -3.16 21.17 9.04
N GLU A 99 -3.90 22.23 8.79
CA GLU A 99 -3.45 23.44 8.08
C GLU A 99 -4.10 24.65 8.77
N ASP A 100 -3.31 25.62 9.15
CA ASP A 100 -3.76 26.82 9.88
C ASP A 100 -4.62 26.51 11.12
N GLY A 101 -4.28 25.44 11.85
CA GLY A 101 -4.99 24.99 13.05
C GLY A 101 -6.34 24.30 12.81
N LYS A 102 -6.72 24.07 11.56
CA LYS A 102 -7.93 23.32 11.18
C LYS A 102 -7.55 21.98 10.54
N LYS A 103 -8.44 20.98 10.67
CA LYS A 103 -8.27 19.68 10.01
C LYS A 103 -8.33 19.85 8.47
N LYS A 104 -7.30 19.40 7.78
CA LYS A 104 -7.22 19.50 6.32
C LYS A 104 -7.92 18.33 5.67
N LEU A 105 -9.07 18.58 5.06
CA LEU A 105 -9.81 17.61 4.28
C LEU A 105 -9.20 17.40 2.90
N ASN A 106 -9.17 16.17 2.45
CA ASN A 106 -8.88 15.77 1.08
C ASN A 106 -9.89 14.70 0.62
N PRO A 107 -9.88 14.24 -0.66
CA PRO A 107 -10.82 13.24 -1.15
C PRO A 107 -10.83 11.91 -0.40
N ILE A 108 -9.77 11.59 0.33
CA ILE A 108 -9.62 10.36 1.12
C ILE A 108 -9.74 10.58 2.64
N GLY A 109 -10.18 11.76 3.09
CA GLY A 109 -10.38 12.11 4.50
C GLY A 109 -9.30 13.02 5.08
N ILE A 110 -9.13 12.99 6.42
CA ILE A 110 -8.18 13.83 7.16
C ILE A 110 -6.86 13.14 7.49
N ASP A 111 -6.77 11.82 7.26
CA ASP A 111 -5.65 11.03 7.74
C ASP A 111 -4.48 11.00 6.77
N GLU A 112 -3.29 10.97 7.35
CA GLU A 112 -2.05 10.52 6.73
C GLU A 112 -1.66 9.19 7.38
N ILE A 113 -1.57 8.14 6.56
CA ILE A 113 -1.32 6.77 7.05
C ILE A 113 0.02 6.30 6.52
N GLU A 114 0.86 5.82 7.44
CA GLU A 114 2.14 5.23 7.09
C GLU A 114 2.39 3.98 7.93
N PHE A 115 2.94 2.94 7.31
CA PHE A 115 3.31 1.70 7.98
C PHE A 115 4.77 1.72 8.39
N PHE A 116 5.02 1.36 9.64
CA PHE A 116 6.35 1.32 10.21
C PHE A 116 6.69 -0.08 10.72
N ILE A 117 7.97 -0.39 10.66
CA ILE A 117 8.55 -1.61 11.21
C ILE A 117 9.76 -1.27 12.05
N SER A 118 9.88 -1.95 13.18
CA SER A 118 11.12 -2.05 13.94
C SER A 118 11.59 -3.50 13.93
N ALA A 119 12.80 -3.76 13.47
CA ALA A 119 13.36 -5.12 13.36
C ALA A 119 13.67 -5.74 14.74
N ASN A 120 13.94 -4.91 15.76
CA ASN A 120 14.22 -5.34 17.11
C ASN A 120 13.54 -4.43 18.13
N ARG A 121 13.20 -4.97 19.30
CA ARG A 121 12.68 -4.16 20.41
C ARG A 121 13.68 -3.05 20.77
N GLY A 122 13.25 -1.80 20.70
CA GLY A 122 14.09 -0.62 21.01
C GLY A 122 14.90 -0.07 19.84
N ALA A 123 14.86 -0.67 18.65
CA ALA A 123 15.36 -0.04 17.42
C ALA A 123 14.39 1.04 16.94
N GLU A 124 14.93 2.09 16.32
CA GLU A 124 14.09 3.14 15.71
C GLU A 124 13.20 2.54 14.63
N PRO A 125 11.89 2.83 14.68
CA PRO A 125 10.98 2.38 13.65
C PRO A 125 11.29 3.06 12.30
N GLN A 126 11.26 2.27 11.25
CA GLN A 126 11.47 2.74 9.89
C GLN A 126 10.22 2.52 9.06
N SER A 127 9.91 3.47 8.18
CA SER A 127 8.87 3.30 7.19
C SER A 127 9.15 2.08 6.30
N ILE A 128 8.15 1.23 6.09
CA ILE A 128 8.28 0.05 5.20
C ILE A 128 8.81 0.45 3.82
N ALA A 129 8.41 1.62 3.32
CA ALA A 129 8.84 2.13 2.03
C ALA A 129 10.35 2.42 1.93
N LYS A 130 11.05 2.55 3.06
CA LYS A 130 12.48 2.88 3.14
C LYS A 130 13.37 1.69 3.47
N ILE A 131 12.79 0.52 3.75
CA ILE A 131 13.57 -0.67 4.12
C ILE A 131 14.18 -1.27 2.85
N ALA A 132 15.50 -1.48 2.87
CA ALA A 132 16.18 -2.21 1.82
C ALA A 132 15.69 -3.67 1.75
N SER A 133 15.60 -4.21 0.56
CA SER A 133 15.14 -5.57 0.32
C SER A 133 16.01 -6.61 1.04
N GLY A 134 15.41 -7.75 1.37
CA GLY A 134 16.07 -8.90 1.97
C GLY A 134 15.05 -9.91 2.49
N GLY A 135 15.52 -11.08 2.90
CA GLY A 135 14.66 -12.15 3.38
C GLY A 135 13.76 -11.75 4.56
N GLU A 136 14.21 -10.84 5.44
CA GLU A 136 13.38 -10.33 6.53
C GLU A 136 12.19 -9.52 6.02
N LEU A 137 12.41 -8.61 5.09
CA LEU A 137 11.34 -7.82 4.48
C LEU A 137 10.36 -8.72 3.73
N ALA A 138 10.86 -9.72 2.98
CA ALA A 138 10.00 -10.69 2.28
C ALA A 138 9.06 -11.43 3.26
N ARG A 139 9.56 -11.84 4.43
CA ARG A 139 8.76 -12.49 5.48
C ARG A 139 7.75 -11.54 6.13
N ILE A 140 8.14 -10.28 6.36
CA ILE A 140 7.23 -9.25 6.86
C ILE A 140 6.11 -8.98 5.85
N MET A 141 6.46 -8.90 4.57
CA MET A 141 5.47 -8.74 3.49
C MET A 141 4.56 -9.98 3.37
N LEU A 142 5.08 -11.20 3.58
CA LEU A 142 4.25 -12.40 3.67
C LEU A 142 3.27 -12.32 4.84
N ALA A 143 3.72 -11.87 6.01
CA ALA A 143 2.85 -11.69 7.17
C ALA A 143 1.74 -10.69 6.89
N LEU A 144 2.08 -9.52 6.33
CA LEU A 144 1.12 -8.48 5.97
C LEU A 144 0.12 -8.99 4.92
N LYS A 145 0.63 -9.57 3.81
CA LYS A 145 -0.20 -10.14 2.74
C LYS A 145 -1.13 -11.24 3.24
N SER A 146 -0.68 -12.08 4.14
CA SER A 146 -1.54 -13.14 4.74
C SER A 146 -2.73 -12.58 5.54
N VAL A 147 -2.65 -11.33 6.00
CA VAL A 147 -3.74 -10.68 6.75
C VAL A 147 -4.71 -9.95 5.83
N ILE A 148 -4.23 -9.38 4.72
CA ILE A 148 -5.03 -8.50 3.84
C ILE A 148 -5.38 -9.12 2.48
N ALA A 149 -4.96 -10.36 2.19
CA ALA A 149 -5.09 -10.99 0.87
C ALA A 149 -6.49 -10.94 0.27
N ASP A 150 -7.52 -11.12 1.10
CA ASP A 150 -8.93 -11.09 0.66
C ASP A 150 -9.41 -9.68 0.28
N LYS A 151 -8.63 -8.64 0.56
CA LYS A 151 -9.04 -7.22 0.46
C LYS A 151 -8.19 -6.39 -0.47
N ASP A 152 -6.95 -6.81 -0.77
CA ASP A 152 -6.01 -5.98 -1.54
C ASP A 152 -6.16 -6.10 -3.06
N GLY A 153 -6.94 -7.08 -3.54
CA GLY A 153 -7.22 -7.29 -4.96
C GLY A 153 -6.01 -7.73 -5.79
N ILE A 154 -4.90 -8.11 -5.15
CA ILE A 154 -3.68 -8.55 -5.84
C ILE A 154 -3.79 -10.03 -6.15
N MET A 155 -3.87 -10.36 -7.43
CA MET A 155 -4.04 -11.73 -7.91
C MET A 155 -2.76 -12.54 -7.89
N THR A 156 -1.59 -11.93 -8.09
CA THR A 156 -0.30 -12.62 -8.17
C THR A 156 0.74 -11.95 -7.30
N VAL A 157 1.42 -12.73 -6.46
CA VAL A 157 2.49 -12.26 -5.57
C VAL A 157 3.75 -13.08 -5.84
N ILE A 158 4.89 -12.40 -5.97
CA ILE A 158 6.19 -13.02 -6.22
C ILE A 158 7.06 -12.83 -4.97
N PHE A 159 7.58 -13.93 -4.42
CA PHE A 159 8.54 -13.93 -3.33
C PHE A 159 9.89 -14.41 -3.83
N ASP A 160 10.91 -13.57 -3.62
CA ASP A 160 12.30 -13.89 -3.87
C ASP A 160 13.07 -13.81 -2.54
N GLU A 161 14.06 -14.69 -2.36
CA GLU A 161 14.94 -14.75 -1.18
C GLU A 161 14.21 -14.89 0.18
N ILE A 162 12.96 -15.34 0.23
CA ILE A 162 12.17 -15.42 1.47
C ILE A 162 12.77 -16.38 2.51
N ASP A 163 13.55 -17.36 2.04
CA ASP A 163 14.26 -18.38 2.85
C ASP A 163 15.70 -17.99 3.19
N ALA A 164 16.14 -16.78 2.84
CA ALA A 164 17.48 -16.32 3.17
C ALA A 164 17.70 -16.23 4.70
N GLY A 165 18.74 -16.89 5.19
CA GLY A 165 19.18 -16.81 6.57
C GLY A 165 18.26 -17.49 7.61
N VAL A 166 17.35 -18.40 7.19
CA VAL A 166 16.45 -19.10 8.13
C VAL A 166 16.78 -20.58 8.28
N SER A 167 16.39 -21.15 9.42
CA SER A 167 16.47 -22.58 9.68
C SER A 167 15.42 -23.37 8.89
N GLY A 168 15.63 -24.68 8.71
CA GLY A 168 14.66 -25.54 8.04
C GLY A 168 13.27 -25.54 8.71
N LYS A 169 13.22 -25.42 10.04
CA LYS A 169 11.95 -25.30 10.78
C LYS A 169 11.20 -24.03 10.43
N THR A 170 11.91 -22.91 10.36
CA THR A 170 11.33 -21.61 9.97
C THR A 170 10.93 -21.61 8.49
N ALA A 171 11.76 -22.18 7.60
CA ALA A 171 11.43 -22.35 6.19
C ALA A 171 10.12 -23.14 5.98
N ARG A 172 9.90 -24.23 6.78
CA ARG A 172 8.64 -24.96 6.74
C ARG A 172 7.45 -24.11 7.15
N LYS A 173 7.56 -23.30 8.19
CA LYS A 173 6.50 -22.37 8.62
C LYS A 173 6.18 -21.34 7.53
N ILE A 174 7.21 -20.83 6.86
CA ILE A 174 7.06 -19.92 5.70
C ILE A 174 6.27 -20.63 4.61
N GLY A 175 6.66 -21.85 4.23
CA GLY A 175 5.97 -22.63 3.21
C GLY A 175 4.51 -22.91 3.55
N ILE A 176 4.20 -23.27 4.80
CA ILE A 176 2.82 -23.45 5.27
C ILE A 176 2.00 -22.16 5.13
N LYS A 177 2.59 -21.02 5.49
CA LYS A 177 1.91 -19.73 5.37
C LYS A 177 1.68 -19.34 3.92
N MET A 178 2.65 -19.60 3.05
CA MET A 178 2.53 -19.40 1.60
C MET A 178 1.44 -20.29 1.01
N ARG A 179 1.41 -21.58 1.37
CA ARG A 179 0.35 -22.49 0.92
C ARG A 179 -1.04 -22.02 1.36
N SER A 180 -1.19 -21.51 2.57
CA SER A 180 -2.43 -20.90 3.02
C SER A 180 -2.83 -19.69 2.18
N LEU A 181 -1.87 -18.80 1.86
CA LEU A 181 -2.10 -17.61 1.04
C LEU A 181 -2.44 -17.96 -0.42
N SER A 182 -1.92 -19.08 -0.93
CA SER A 182 -2.20 -19.53 -2.31
C SER A 182 -3.64 -19.94 -2.57
N ASN A 183 -4.47 -20.05 -1.54
CA ASN A 183 -5.93 -20.28 -1.70
C ASN A 183 -6.66 -19.03 -2.24
N THR A 184 -6.08 -17.85 -2.08
CA THR A 184 -6.69 -16.57 -2.46
C THR A 184 -5.94 -15.84 -3.57
N SER A 185 -4.64 -16.16 -3.75
CA SER A 185 -3.77 -15.49 -4.72
C SER A 185 -2.81 -16.49 -5.37
N GLN A 186 -2.43 -16.25 -6.61
CA GLN A 186 -1.33 -16.98 -7.23
C GLN A 186 -0.01 -16.57 -6.59
N LEU A 187 0.78 -17.57 -6.13
CA LEU A 187 2.11 -17.30 -5.58
C LEU A 187 3.20 -17.89 -6.46
N LEU A 188 4.19 -17.08 -6.77
CA LEU A 188 5.44 -17.49 -7.37
C LEU A 188 6.54 -17.32 -6.32
N CYS A 189 7.34 -18.37 -6.10
CA CYS A 189 8.43 -18.31 -5.12
C CYS A 189 9.71 -18.84 -5.75
N VAL A 190 10.78 -18.06 -5.66
CA VAL A 190 12.14 -18.52 -5.95
C VAL A 190 12.75 -18.95 -4.62
N THR A 191 13.14 -20.22 -4.50
CA THR A 191 13.64 -20.80 -3.25
C THR A 191 14.70 -21.86 -3.50
N HIS A 192 15.61 -22.01 -2.57
CA HIS A 192 16.58 -23.12 -2.49
C HIS A 192 16.26 -24.04 -1.29
N SER A 193 15.13 -23.85 -0.63
CA SER A 193 14.69 -24.63 0.53
C SER A 193 13.78 -25.79 0.11
N ALA A 194 14.19 -27.02 0.41
CA ALA A 194 13.34 -28.20 0.23
C ALA A 194 12.02 -28.09 1.02
N GLN A 195 12.06 -27.48 2.21
CA GLN A 195 10.89 -27.29 3.08
C GLN A 195 9.83 -26.39 2.46
N ILE A 196 10.23 -25.40 1.68
CA ILE A 196 9.29 -24.53 0.95
C ILE A 196 8.83 -25.21 -0.34
N ALA A 197 9.79 -25.72 -1.13
CA ALA A 197 9.52 -26.34 -2.43
C ALA A 197 8.60 -27.56 -2.33
N SER A 198 8.69 -28.34 -1.25
CA SER A 198 7.80 -29.50 -1.02
C SER A 198 6.33 -29.13 -0.87
N LEU A 199 6.04 -27.91 -0.39
CA LEU A 199 4.68 -27.41 -0.14
C LEU A 199 4.03 -26.78 -1.38
N ALA A 200 4.78 -26.59 -2.48
CA ALA A 200 4.25 -26.00 -3.70
C ALA A 200 3.27 -26.94 -4.43
N HIS A 201 2.21 -26.40 -5.04
CA HIS A 201 1.31 -27.15 -5.89
C HIS A 201 2.00 -27.56 -7.22
N THR A 202 2.81 -26.66 -7.76
CA THR A 202 3.59 -26.87 -8.98
C THR A 202 5.05 -26.50 -8.71
N HIS A 203 5.98 -27.33 -9.16
CA HIS A 203 7.41 -27.12 -8.99
C HIS A 203 8.09 -27.02 -10.35
N TYR A 204 8.84 -25.96 -10.58
CA TYR A 204 9.66 -25.74 -11.76
C TYR A 204 11.14 -25.78 -11.39
N LEU A 205 11.93 -26.47 -12.18
CA LEU A 205 13.38 -26.45 -12.06
C LEU A 205 13.98 -25.43 -13.01
N ILE A 206 14.76 -24.51 -12.44
CA ILE A 206 15.57 -23.56 -13.22
C ILE A 206 16.98 -24.14 -13.38
N LYS A 207 17.42 -24.30 -14.61
CA LYS A 207 18.81 -24.67 -14.95
C LYS A 207 19.46 -23.58 -15.76
N LYS A 208 20.72 -23.27 -15.43
CA LYS A 208 21.58 -22.42 -16.24
C LYS A 208 22.56 -23.33 -16.96
N SER A 209 22.69 -23.18 -18.27
CA SER A 209 23.64 -23.88 -19.11
C SER A 209 24.39 -22.90 -19.99
N ASP A 210 25.67 -23.15 -20.22
CA ASP A 210 26.45 -22.37 -21.18
C ASP A 210 26.36 -23.04 -22.55
N VAL A 211 25.71 -22.34 -23.47
CA VAL A 211 25.58 -22.78 -24.87
C VAL A 211 26.32 -21.76 -25.74
N GLU A 212 27.34 -22.19 -26.45
CA GLU A 212 28.16 -21.36 -27.36
C GLU A 212 28.68 -20.05 -26.71
N GLY A 213 29.07 -20.11 -25.41
CA GLY A 213 29.60 -18.96 -24.68
C GLY A 213 28.54 -17.97 -24.21
N LYS A 214 27.26 -18.33 -24.27
CA LYS A 214 26.13 -17.58 -23.68
C LYS A 214 25.47 -18.42 -22.60
N THR A 215 25.18 -17.79 -21.47
CA THR A 215 24.42 -18.45 -20.40
C THR A 215 22.93 -18.40 -20.75
N GLU A 216 22.35 -19.57 -20.95
CA GLU A 216 20.92 -19.75 -21.15
C GLU A 216 20.25 -20.30 -19.88
N SER A 217 19.07 -19.80 -19.56
CA SER A 217 18.25 -20.30 -18.44
C SER A 217 17.07 -21.06 -19.00
N SER A 218 16.90 -22.31 -18.57
CA SER A 218 15.72 -23.13 -18.91
C SER A 218 14.83 -23.31 -17.68
N LEU A 219 13.52 -23.33 -17.92
CA LEU A 219 12.49 -23.57 -16.91
C LEU A 219 11.74 -24.86 -17.30
N THR A 220 11.77 -25.85 -16.41
CA THR A 220 11.16 -27.18 -16.68
C THR A 220 10.17 -27.50 -15.55
N PRO A 221 8.90 -27.81 -15.85
CA PRO A 221 7.97 -28.31 -14.85
C PRO A 221 8.38 -29.70 -14.40
N LEU A 222 8.29 -30.00 -13.12
CA LEU A 222 8.63 -31.28 -12.53
C LEU A 222 7.37 -32.09 -12.26
N ASP A 223 7.38 -33.35 -12.68
CA ASP A 223 6.43 -34.36 -12.19
C ASP A 223 6.81 -34.82 -10.78
N ARG A 224 6.07 -35.78 -10.22
CA ARG A 224 6.32 -36.30 -8.88
C ARG A 224 7.73 -36.83 -8.68
N GLU A 225 8.21 -37.62 -9.62
CA GLU A 225 9.57 -38.20 -9.57
C GLU A 225 10.67 -37.14 -9.73
N GLY A 226 10.45 -36.18 -10.62
CA GLY A 226 11.32 -35.01 -10.79
C GLY A 226 11.38 -34.16 -9.52
N ARG A 227 10.27 -33.97 -8.82
CA ARG A 227 10.23 -33.31 -7.52
C ARG A 227 11.01 -34.07 -6.45
N ILE A 228 10.86 -35.39 -6.38
CA ILE A 228 11.65 -36.23 -5.45
C ILE A 228 13.14 -36.05 -5.73
N CYS A 229 13.56 -36.15 -6.99
CA CYS A 229 14.95 -35.96 -7.37
C CYS A 229 15.49 -34.59 -6.98
N GLU A 230 14.76 -33.51 -7.27
CA GLU A 230 15.21 -32.15 -7.01
C GLU A 230 15.25 -31.87 -5.49
N LEU A 231 14.22 -32.26 -4.74
CA LEU A 231 14.21 -32.11 -3.29
C LEU A 231 15.36 -32.90 -2.63
N SER A 232 15.63 -34.13 -3.10
CA SER A 232 16.75 -34.93 -2.62
C SER A 232 18.10 -34.24 -2.92
N ARG A 233 18.24 -33.61 -4.11
CA ARG A 233 19.40 -32.82 -4.48
C ARG A 233 19.59 -31.61 -3.57
N ILE A 234 18.52 -30.90 -3.25
CA ILE A 234 18.57 -29.74 -2.34
C ILE A 234 18.99 -30.19 -0.92
N LEU A 235 18.53 -31.36 -0.47
CA LEU A 235 18.85 -31.90 0.86
C LEU A 235 20.27 -32.46 0.95
N GLY A 236 20.76 -33.08 -0.12
CA GLY A 236 22.00 -33.85 -0.12
C GLY A 236 23.15 -33.26 -0.94
N GLY A 237 22.91 -32.24 -1.72
CA GLY A 237 23.91 -31.69 -2.63
C GLY A 237 24.24 -32.63 -3.81
N ILE A 238 25.54 -32.85 -4.06
CA ILE A 238 26.01 -33.60 -5.25
C ILE A 238 25.79 -35.11 -5.07
N ASN A 239 25.95 -35.64 -3.87
CA ASN A 239 25.83 -37.07 -3.57
C ASN A 239 24.55 -37.32 -2.75
N VAL A 240 23.49 -37.70 -3.43
CA VAL A 240 22.20 -38.02 -2.79
C VAL A 240 22.25 -39.43 -2.21
N THR A 241 21.89 -39.55 -0.92
CA THR A 241 21.77 -40.84 -0.22
C THR A 241 20.33 -41.34 -0.22
N GLU A 242 20.13 -42.63 0.05
CA GLU A 242 18.80 -43.23 0.19
C GLU A 242 17.97 -42.56 1.31
N SER A 243 18.62 -42.15 2.40
CA SER A 243 17.93 -41.43 3.50
C SER A 243 17.40 -40.04 3.07
N GLN A 244 18.13 -39.32 2.22
CA GLN A 244 17.69 -38.03 1.68
C GLN A 244 16.55 -38.20 0.66
N ARG A 245 16.60 -39.28 -0.13
CA ARG A 245 15.49 -39.60 -1.02
C ARG A 245 14.23 -39.98 -0.25
N ALA A 246 14.36 -40.77 0.81
CA ALA A 246 13.24 -41.09 1.69
C ALA A 246 12.66 -39.82 2.35
N ALA A 247 13.52 -38.92 2.86
CA ALA A 247 13.07 -37.65 3.41
C ALA A 247 12.33 -36.76 2.39
N ALA A 248 12.79 -36.74 1.14
CA ALA A 248 12.10 -36.02 0.08
C ALA A 248 10.70 -36.58 -0.22
N ILE A 249 10.58 -37.92 -0.22
CA ILE A 249 9.30 -38.62 -0.39
C ILE A 249 8.36 -38.28 0.78
N ASP A 250 8.84 -38.35 2.02
CA ASP A 250 8.06 -38.03 3.23
C ASP A 250 7.55 -36.58 3.17
N MET A 251 8.43 -35.62 2.82
CA MET A 251 8.04 -34.20 2.66
C MET A 251 6.93 -33.98 1.63
N LEU A 252 6.90 -34.75 0.54
CA LEU A 252 5.83 -34.62 -0.46
C LEU A 252 4.55 -35.29 0.02
N SER A 253 4.64 -36.46 0.64
CA SER A 253 3.48 -37.23 1.08
C SER A 253 2.71 -36.58 2.23
N GLU A 254 3.37 -35.80 3.08
CA GLU A 254 2.72 -35.00 4.13
C GLU A 254 1.84 -33.86 3.57
N ASN A 255 1.93 -33.56 2.28
CA ASN A 255 1.34 -32.38 1.65
C ASN A 255 0.36 -32.74 0.50
N GLU A 256 0.23 -34.03 0.18
CA GLU A 256 -0.80 -34.59 -0.70
C GLU A 256 -2.08 -34.89 0.11
#